data_ca4001a49b3fdb290afa60f2a5a45b67
#
_entry.id   ca4001a49b3fdb290afa60f2a5a45b67
#
_cell.length_a   1.000
_cell.length_b   1.000
_cell.length_c   1.000
_cell.angle_alpha   90.00
_cell.angle_beta   90.00
_cell.angle_gamma   90.00
#
_symmetry.space_group_name_H-M   'P 1'
#
loop_
_entity.id
_entity.type
_entity.pdbx_description
1 polymer ?
#
loop_
_entity_poly.entity_id
_entity_poly.type
_entity_poly.pdbx_seq_one_letter_code
_entity_poly.pdbx_strand_id
1 'polypeptide(L)'
;MMHNKSKAIQDLYPDELAHCYGCGKNNLDGYQLKTYLVGDETIAHFLPDEKFTALPGSVYGGLVASLLDCHGTGSAAAFVCVQENINLNEVETIPVRCVTASLKVDFKAPTPMGVELKLRGKLQSIEGRKIWVDMTLSADDTICATGEILAIKIKD
;
A
#
# COMPACT_ATOMS: atom_id res chain seq x y z
N MET A 1 24.61 2.11 -16.89
CA MET A 1 23.18 1.76 -17.01
C MET A 1 22.40 2.58 -16.00
N MET A 2 21.56 3.48 -16.45
CA MET A 2 20.60 4.12 -15.57
C MET A 2 19.53 3.07 -15.22
N HIS A 3 19.57 2.54 -14.00
CA HIS A 3 18.43 1.85 -13.47
C HIS A 3 17.33 2.90 -13.30
N ASN A 4 16.34 2.85 -14.18
CA ASN A 4 15.12 3.62 -14.02
C ASN A 4 14.46 3.13 -12.74
N LYS A 5 14.69 3.83 -11.62
CA LYS A 5 14.02 3.51 -10.36
C LYS A 5 12.54 3.70 -10.60
N SER A 6 11.76 2.64 -10.40
CA SER A 6 10.32 2.74 -10.44
C SER A 6 9.84 3.80 -9.44
N LYS A 7 8.83 4.57 -9.83
CA LYS A 7 8.25 5.61 -8.98
C LYS A 7 7.30 4.98 -7.96
N ALA A 8 7.33 5.47 -6.74
CA ALA A 8 6.31 5.12 -5.76
C ALA A 8 4.96 5.67 -6.21
N ILE A 9 3.91 4.88 -6.04
CA ILE A 9 2.55 5.27 -6.42
C ILE A 9 2.13 6.56 -5.70
N GLN A 10 2.43 6.66 -4.41
CA GLN A 10 2.06 7.80 -3.58
C GLN A 10 2.77 9.09 -3.98
N ASP A 11 3.95 8.99 -4.58
CA ASP A 11 4.67 10.16 -5.11
C ASP A 11 4.04 10.71 -6.39
N LEU A 12 3.17 9.93 -7.03
CA LEU A 12 2.44 10.32 -8.22
C LEU A 12 1.06 10.92 -7.93
N TYR A 13 0.62 10.92 -6.67
CA TYR A 13 -0.64 11.57 -6.31
C TYR A 13 -0.54 13.09 -6.49
N PRO A 14 -1.59 13.74 -7.05
CA PRO A 14 -1.62 15.19 -7.10
C PRO A 14 -1.56 15.78 -5.69
N ASP A 15 -0.97 16.96 -5.56
CA ASP A 15 -0.68 17.57 -4.26
C ASP A 15 -1.92 17.69 -3.36
N GLU A 16 -3.07 18.03 -3.91
CA GLU A 16 -4.33 18.14 -3.18
C GLU A 16 -4.84 16.80 -2.62
N LEU A 17 -4.36 15.66 -3.13
CA LEU A 17 -4.73 14.32 -2.69
C LEU A 17 -3.59 13.60 -1.96
N ALA A 18 -2.54 14.32 -1.57
CA ALA A 18 -1.30 13.73 -1.05
C ALA A 18 -1.09 13.99 0.46
N HIS A 19 -2.18 14.09 1.25
CA HIS A 19 -2.12 14.41 2.67
C HIS A 19 -2.59 13.27 3.59
N CYS A 20 -2.76 12.06 3.05
CA CYS A 20 -3.14 10.89 3.85
C CYS A 20 -2.12 10.65 4.98
N TYR A 21 -2.62 10.42 6.20
CA TYR A 21 -1.77 10.14 7.35
C TYR A 21 -0.90 8.89 7.17
N GLY A 22 -1.41 7.89 6.44
CA GLY A 22 -0.67 6.64 6.20
C GLY A 22 0.32 6.73 5.03
N CYS A 23 0.02 7.47 3.97
CA CYS A 23 0.83 7.41 2.73
C CYS A 23 1.01 8.75 2.00
N GLY A 24 0.49 9.84 2.53
CA GLY A 24 0.59 11.14 1.87
C GLY A 24 2.01 11.71 1.90
N LYS A 25 2.59 11.96 0.73
CA LYS A 25 3.94 12.55 0.62
C LYS A 25 4.03 13.95 1.26
N ASN A 26 2.91 14.67 1.33
CA ASN A 26 2.83 16.03 1.88
C ASN A 26 2.40 16.06 3.35
N ASN A 27 2.16 14.91 3.98
CA ASN A 27 1.90 14.81 5.41
C ASN A 27 3.19 14.36 6.12
N LEU A 28 3.95 15.32 6.65
CA LEU A 28 5.23 15.05 7.30
C LEU A 28 5.08 14.35 8.67
N ASP A 29 3.90 14.40 9.28
CA ASP A 29 3.61 13.70 10.54
C ASP A 29 3.12 12.27 10.31
N GLY A 30 2.87 11.89 9.06
CA GLY A 30 2.37 10.57 8.69
C GLY A 30 3.47 9.53 8.47
N TYR A 31 3.03 8.30 8.18
CA TYR A 31 3.96 7.18 7.96
C TYR A 31 4.69 7.27 6.62
N GLN A 32 4.10 7.94 5.65
CA GLN A 32 4.63 8.09 4.28
C GLN A 32 4.98 6.76 3.62
N LEU A 33 4.08 5.78 3.73
CA LEU A 33 4.23 4.47 3.09
C LEU A 33 4.39 4.65 1.58
N LYS A 34 5.35 3.92 1.00
CA LYS A 34 5.64 3.94 -0.43
C LYS A 34 5.38 2.57 -1.05
N THR A 35 4.48 2.53 -2.01
CA THR A 35 4.13 1.32 -2.76
C THR A 35 4.71 1.39 -4.16
N TYR A 36 5.32 0.30 -4.61
CA TYR A 36 5.93 0.18 -5.93
C TYR A 36 5.28 -0.95 -6.71
N LEU A 37 5.02 -0.71 -7.99
CA LEU A 37 4.62 -1.77 -8.93
C LEU A 37 5.89 -2.52 -9.37
N VAL A 38 5.91 -3.84 -9.16
CA VAL A 38 7.04 -4.71 -9.53
C VAL A 38 6.48 -5.92 -10.28
N GLY A 39 6.59 -5.90 -11.60
CA GLY A 39 5.94 -6.91 -12.44
C GLY A 39 4.41 -6.82 -12.33
N ASP A 40 3.78 -7.90 -11.92
CA ASP A 40 2.33 -7.99 -11.71
C ASP A 40 1.90 -7.87 -10.25
N GLU A 41 2.84 -7.52 -9.36
CA GLU A 41 2.61 -7.34 -7.92
C GLU A 41 2.93 -5.91 -7.49
N THR A 42 2.50 -5.57 -6.30
CA THR A 42 2.93 -4.35 -5.61
C THR A 42 3.68 -4.68 -4.34
N ILE A 43 4.71 -3.89 -4.05
CA ILE A 43 5.59 -4.11 -2.90
C ILE A 43 5.79 -2.80 -2.14
N ALA A 44 5.77 -2.88 -0.81
CA ALA A 44 6.18 -1.82 0.08
C ALA A 44 7.03 -2.39 1.21
N HIS A 45 7.93 -1.56 1.74
CA HIS A 45 8.72 -1.87 2.92
C HIS A 45 8.47 -0.79 3.97
N PHE A 46 8.38 -1.18 5.23
CA PHE A 46 8.15 -0.26 6.33
C PHE A 46 8.83 -0.75 7.60
N LEU A 47 9.62 0.10 8.22
CA LEU A 47 10.21 -0.17 9.54
C LEU A 47 9.43 0.65 10.59
N PRO A 48 8.61 0.01 11.42
CA PRO A 48 7.86 0.73 12.44
C PRO A 48 8.75 1.39 13.49
N ASP A 49 8.43 2.63 13.83
CA ASP A 49 8.99 3.31 15.00
C ASP A 49 8.52 2.61 16.29
N GLU A 50 9.35 2.64 17.33
CA GLU A 50 9.06 2.00 18.63
C GLU A 50 7.77 2.49 19.30
N LYS A 51 7.30 3.70 18.96
CA LYS A 51 6.02 4.23 19.47
C LYS A 51 4.80 3.41 19.03
N PHE A 52 4.93 2.65 17.94
CA PHE A 52 3.85 1.79 17.43
C PHE A 52 3.80 0.44 18.13
N THR A 53 4.13 0.42 19.40
CA THR A 53 4.12 -0.79 20.22
C THR A 53 2.72 -1.17 20.70
N ALA A 54 2.50 -2.48 20.82
CA ALA A 54 1.38 -3.07 21.56
C ALA A 54 1.93 -3.77 22.81
N LEU A 55 1.82 -5.09 22.88
CA LEU A 55 2.53 -5.86 23.88
C LEU A 55 4.05 -5.74 23.65
N PRO A 56 4.88 -5.85 24.69
CA PRO A 56 6.32 -5.73 24.55
C PRO A 56 6.89 -6.57 23.42
N GLY A 57 7.62 -5.93 22.50
CA GLY A 57 8.21 -6.56 21.34
C GLY A 57 7.29 -6.77 20.14
N SER A 58 6.03 -6.35 20.23
CA SER A 58 5.05 -6.50 19.15
C SER A 58 4.55 -5.17 18.63
N VAL A 59 4.37 -5.07 17.33
CA VAL A 59 3.76 -3.92 16.66
C VAL A 59 2.26 -3.93 16.89
N TYR A 60 1.71 -2.75 17.14
CA TYR A 60 0.28 -2.56 17.35
C TYR A 60 -0.52 -2.89 16.08
N GLY A 61 -1.62 -3.65 16.28
CA GLY A 61 -2.41 -4.17 15.16
C GLY A 61 -3.06 -3.10 14.30
N GLY A 62 -3.39 -1.94 14.88
CA GLY A 62 -3.93 -0.81 14.12
C GLY A 62 -2.94 -0.23 13.11
N LEU A 63 -1.63 -0.24 13.40
CA LEU A 63 -0.63 0.14 12.42
C LEU A 63 -0.59 -0.87 11.27
N VAL A 64 -0.60 -2.16 11.58
CA VAL A 64 -0.63 -3.21 10.56
C VAL A 64 -1.83 -3.02 9.62
N ALA A 65 -3.01 -2.79 10.18
CA ALA A 65 -4.22 -2.51 9.39
C ALA A 65 -4.07 -1.22 8.55
N SER A 66 -3.49 -0.16 9.10
CA SER A 66 -3.25 1.10 8.39
C SER A 66 -2.31 0.92 7.20
N LEU A 67 -1.25 0.12 7.36
CA LEU A 67 -0.30 -0.17 6.29
C LEU A 67 -0.97 -0.96 5.17
N LEU A 68 -1.78 -1.95 5.52
CA LEU A 68 -2.55 -2.73 4.54
C LEU A 68 -3.58 -1.87 3.81
N ASP A 69 -4.22 -0.95 4.51
CA ASP A 69 -5.17 -0.01 3.91
C ASP A 69 -4.51 0.86 2.84
N CYS A 70 -3.44 1.56 3.18
CA CYS A 70 -2.73 2.43 2.25
C CYS A 70 -2.05 1.67 1.12
N HIS A 71 -1.46 0.51 1.41
CA HIS A 71 -0.87 -0.35 0.39
C HIS A 71 -1.94 -0.85 -0.59
N GLY A 72 -3.11 -1.21 -0.07
CA GLY A 72 -4.24 -1.70 -0.86
C GLY A 72 -4.79 -0.67 -1.84
N THR A 73 -5.01 0.56 -1.41
CA THR A 73 -5.52 1.63 -2.29
C THR A 73 -4.48 2.05 -3.33
N GLY A 74 -3.21 2.14 -2.94
CA GLY A 74 -2.12 2.39 -3.88
C GLY A 74 -1.97 1.27 -4.91
N SER A 75 -2.06 0.03 -4.46
CA SER A 75 -2.03 -1.15 -5.34
C SER A 75 -3.19 -1.15 -6.32
N ALA A 76 -4.40 -0.88 -5.85
CA ALA A 76 -5.58 -0.81 -6.70
C ALA A 76 -5.41 0.24 -7.81
N ALA A 77 -4.93 1.42 -7.48
CA ALA A 77 -4.66 2.46 -8.47
C ALA A 77 -3.62 2.00 -9.51
N ALA A 78 -2.55 1.36 -9.06
CA ALA A 78 -1.51 0.82 -9.95
C ALA A 78 -2.07 -0.25 -10.89
N PHE A 79 -2.88 -1.19 -10.39
CA PHE A 79 -3.47 -2.25 -11.21
C PHE A 79 -4.46 -1.72 -12.24
N VAL A 80 -5.23 -0.69 -11.91
CA VAL A 80 -6.09 -0.02 -12.89
C VAL A 80 -5.24 0.61 -14.00
N CYS A 81 -4.14 1.27 -13.65
CA CYS A 81 -3.24 1.85 -14.64
C CYS A 81 -2.65 0.77 -15.57
N VAL A 82 -2.25 -0.38 -15.02
CA VAL A 82 -1.78 -1.51 -15.84
C VAL A 82 -2.87 -1.97 -16.81
N GLN A 83 -4.10 -2.13 -16.36
CA GLN A 83 -5.23 -2.51 -17.19
C GLN A 83 -5.51 -1.51 -18.32
N GLU A 84 -5.31 -0.22 -18.06
CA GLU A 84 -5.53 0.88 -19.02
C GLU A 84 -4.27 1.19 -19.85
N ASN A 85 -3.21 0.38 -19.74
CA ASN A 85 -1.93 0.55 -20.45
C ASN A 85 -1.24 1.89 -20.17
N ILE A 86 -1.37 2.39 -18.93
CA ILE A 86 -0.69 3.58 -18.46
C ILE A 86 0.65 3.19 -17.84
N ASN A 87 1.75 3.71 -18.37
CA ASN A 87 3.08 3.48 -17.82
C ASN A 87 3.34 4.45 -16.67
N LEU A 88 3.38 3.94 -15.44
CA LEU A 88 3.57 4.75 -14.23
C LEU A 88 4.95 5.42 -14.15
N ASN A 89 5.93 4.93 -14.91
CA ASN A 89 7.26 5.57 -14.95
C ASN A 89 7.32 6.78 -15.89
N GLU A 90 6.31 6.95 -16.75
CA GLU A 90 6.24 8.03 -17.74
C GLU A 90 5.27 9.15 -17.37
N VAL A 91 4.48 8.99 -16.31
CA VAL A 91 3.53 10.01 -15.85
C VAL A 91 4.12 10.83 -14.71
N GLU A 92 3.78 12.11 -14.66
CA GLU A 92 4.10 12.98 -13.52
C GLU A 92 3.06 12.84 -12.40
N THR A 93 1.81 12.64 -12.80
CA THR A 93 0.68 12.49 -11.88
C THR A 93 -0.13 11.27 -12.31
N ILE A 94 -0.46 10.40 -11.34
CA ILE A 94 -1.30 9.22 -11.60
C ILE A 94 -2.74 9.66 -11.86
N PRO A 95 -3.37 9.19 -12.97
CA PRO A 95 -4.73 9.60 -13.31
C PRO A 95 -5.82 8.83 -12.54
N VAL A 96 -5.43 7.85 -11.73
CA VAL A 96 -6.35 6.98 -10.98
C VAL A 96 -6.16 7.19 -9.49
N ARG A 97 -7.25 7.42 -8.78
CA ARG A 97 -7.27 7.45 -7.32
C ARG A 97 -8.35 6.49 -6.82
N CYS A 98 -8.02 5.72 -5.81
CA CYS A 98 -8.93 4.79 -5.18
C CYS A 98 -9.10 5.12 -3.70
N VAL A 99 -10.27 4.79 -3.17
CA VAL A 99 -10.58 4.89 -1.74
C VAL A 99 -11.03 3.53 -1.23
N THR A 100 -10.85 3.30 0.06
CA THR A 100 -11.21 2.04 0.72
C THR A 100 -12.72 1.99 0.95
N ALA A 101 -13.36 0.94 0.47
CA ALA A 101 -14.76 0.63 0.78
C ALA A 101 -14.87 -0.46 1.84
N SER A 102 -13.99 -1.45 1.82
CA SER A 102 -13.95 -2.55 2.78
C SER A 102 -12.53 -3.05 2.94
N LEU A 103 -12.14 -3.33 4.17
CA LEU A 103 -10.85 -3.92 4.50
C LEU A 103 -11.05 -5.06 5.49
N LYS A 104 -10.62 -6.25 5.10
CA LYS A 104 -10.55 -7.40 5.99
C LYS A 104 -9.10 -7.69 6.30
N VAL A 105 -8.77 -7.82 7.59
CA VAL A 105 -7.43 -8.14 8.07
C VAL A 105 -7.50 -9.37 8.96
N ASP A 106 -6.69 -10.36 8.66
CA ASP A 106 -6.49 -11.55 9.50
C ASP A 106 -5.06 -11.51 10.07
N PHE A 107 -4.94 -11.53 11.38
CA PHE A 107 -3.65 -11.57 12.07
C PHE A 107 -3.24 -13.02 12.26
N LYS A 108 -2.15 -13.45 11.61
CA LYS A 108 -1.68 -14.84 11.58
C LYS A 108 -0.59 -15.13 12.62
N ALA A 109 0.21 -14.11 12.94
CA ALA A 109 1.28 -14.19 13.91
C ALA A 109 1.54 -12.80 14.50
N PRO A 110 2.14 -12.69 15.69
CA PRO A 110 2.58 -11.39 16.20
C PRO A 110 3.55 -10.73 15.23
N THR A 111 3.36 -9.43 14.97
CA THR A 111 4.29 -8.66 14.14
C THR A 111 5.42 -8.17 15.02
N PRO A 112 6.67 -8.60 14.82
CA PRO A 112 7.78 -8.22 15.68
C PRO A 112 8.18 -6.76 15.48
N MET A 113 8.51 -6.09 16.59
CA MET A 113 9.11 -4.76 16.57
C MET A 113 10.59 -4.86 16.15
N GLY A 114 11.10 -3.82 15.46
CA GLY A 114 12.51 -3.76 15.08
C GLY A 114 12.87 -4.52 13.81
N VAL A 115 11.90 -5.05 13.10
CA VAL A 115 12.08 -5.76 11.83
C VAL A 115 11.41 -4.95 10.72
N GLU A 116 12.08 -4.79 9.58
CA GLU A 116 11.48 -4.20 8.41
C GLU A 116 10.36 -5.10 7.89
N LEU A 117 9.16 -4.54 7.77
CA LEU A 117 7.99 -5.25 7.28
C LEU A 117 7.93 -5.15 5.76
N LYS A 118 7.50 -6.22 5.12
CA LYS A 118 7.27 -6.27 3.68
C LYS A 118 5.79 -6.48 3.42
N LEU A 119 5.21 -5.58 2.61
CA LEU A 119 3.85 -5.72 2.12
C LEU A 119 3.87 -6.14 0.66
N ARG A 120 3.01 -7.05 0.29
CA ARG A 120 2.81 -7.49 -1.09
C ARG A 120 1.34 -7.40 -1.43
N GLY A 121 1.03 -6.93 -2.63
CA GLY A 121 -0.32 -6.87 -3.16
C GLY A 121 -0.42 -7.60 -4.48
N LYS A 122 -1.51 -8.35 -4.65
CA LYS A 122 -1.87 -9.04 -5.88
C LYS A 122 -3.29 -8.68 -6.27
N LEU A 123 -3.48 -8.39 -7.54
CA LEU A 123 -4.83 -8.15 -8.06
C LEU A 123 -5.66 -9.42 -7.97
N GLN A 124 -6.82 -9.32 -7.33
CA GLN A 124 -7.84 -10.36 -7.35
C GLN A 124 -8.78 -10.17 -8.54
N SER A 125 -9.43 -9.00 -8.64
CA SER A 125 -10.33 -8.68 -9.76
C SER A 125 -10.60 -7.18 -9.88
N ILE A 126 -10.98 -6.76 -11.08
CA ILE A 126 -11.52 -5.43 -11.37
C ILE A 126 -12.89 -5.60 -12.02
N GLU A 127 -13.91 -4.99 -11.43
CA GLU A 127 -15.27 -4.95 -11.95
C GLU A 127 -15.77 -3.51 -11.97
N GLY A 128 -15.69 -2.84 -13.11
CA GLY A 128 -15.99 -1.42 -13.22
C GLY A 128 -15.06 -0.59 -12.34
N ARG A 129 -15.62 0.12 -11.36
CA ARG A 129 -14.85 0.92 -10.41
C ARG A 129 -14.44 0.17 -9.14
N LYS A 130 -14.80 -1.11 -9.03
CA LYS A 130 -14.49 -1.95 -7.87
C LYS A 130 -13.24 -2.75 -8.14
N ILE A 131 -12.25 -2.62 -7.27
CA ILE A 131 -10.97 -3.32 -7.36
C ILE A 131 -10.76 -4.13 -6.08
N TRP A 132 -10.60 -5.43 -6.19
CA TRP A 132 -10.24 -6.31 -5.07
C TRP A 132 -8.75 -6.64 -5.15
N VAL A 133 -8.05 -6.42 -4.04
CA VAL A 133 -6.62 -6.70 -3.91
C VAL A 133 -6.40 -7.60 -2.71
N ASP A 134 -5.66 -8.68 -2.91
CA ASP A 134 -5.16 -9.55 -1.85
C ASP A 134 -3.79 -9.08 -1.40
N MET A 135 -3.55 -9.06 -0.08
CA MET A 135 -2.30 -8.56 0.47
C MET A 135 -1.75 -9.47 1.56
N THR A 136 -0.43 -9.43 1.69
CA THR A 136 0.28 -10.00 2.82
C THR A 136 1.18 -8.95 3.46
N LEU A 137 1.36 -9.05 4.77
CA LEU A 137 2.38 -8.32 5.52
C LEU A 137 3.24 -9.35 6.23
N SER A 138 4.54 -9.31 5.98
CA SER A 138 5.49 -10.26 6.53
C SER A 138 6.66 -9.57 7.21
N ALA A 139 7.20 -10.25 8.22
CA ALA A 139 8.47 -9.93 8.87
C ALA A 139 9.42 -11.10 8.57
N ASP A 140 10.53 -10.81 7.89
CA ASP A 140 11.39 -11.85 7.33
C ASP A 140 10.57 -12.86 6.51
N ASP A 141 10.65 -14.14 6.78
CA ASP A 141 9.91 -15.20 6.06
C ASP A 141 8.54 -15.53 6.68
N THR A 142 8.13 -14.81 7.73
CA THR A 142 6.88 -15.08 8.44
C THR A 142 5.79 -14.12 7.98
N ILE A 143 4.68 -14.66 7.48
CA ILE A 143 3.47 -13.86 7.22
C ILE A 143 2.80 -13.57 8.57
N CYS A 144 2.76 -12.29 8.94
CA CYS A 144 2.16 -11.83 10.20
C CYS A 144 0.69 -11.46 10.03
N ALA A 145 0.30 -10.98 8.85
CA ALA A 145 -1.07 -10.63 8.55
C ALA A 145 -1.38 -10.82 7.06
N THR A 146 -2.63 -11.10 6.77
CA THR A 146 -3.19 -11.08 5.42
C THR A 146 -4.30 -10.04 5.36
N GLY A 147 -4.51 -9.45 4.19
CA GLY A 147 -5.57 -8.49 3.96
C GLY A 147 -6.30 -8.73 2.65
N GLU A 148 -7.56 -8.36 2.62
CA GLU A 148 -8.34 -8.22 1.40
C GLU A 148 -8.98 -6.86 1.42
N ILE A 149 -8.76 -6.06 0.39
CA ILE A 149 -9.37 -4.74 0.27
C ILE A 149 -10.30 -4.70 -0.94
N LEU A 150 -11.46 -4.10 -0.74
CA LEU A 150 -12.28 -3.58 -1.82
C LEU A 150 -12.01 -2.08 -1.91
N ALA A 151 -11.34 -1.66 -2.95
CA ALA A 151 -11.09 -0.27 -3.26
C ALA A 151 -12.04 0.20 -4.38
N ILE A 152 -12.44 1.46 -4.32
CA ILE A 152 -13.32 2.07 -5.30
C ILE A 152 -12.56 3.18 -6.02
N LYS A 153 -12.50 3.08 -7.36
CA LYS A 153 -11.98 4.17 -8.18
C LYS A 153 -12.90 5.39 -8.07
N ILE A 154 -12.33 6.54 -7.73
CA ILE A 154 -13.07 7.80 -7.66
C ILE A 154 -13.44 8.22 -9.08
N LYS A 155 -14.64 8.75 -9.26
CA LYS A 155 -15.04 9.40 -10.52
C LYS A 155 -14.33 10.73 -10.66
N ASP A 156 -13.97 11.07 -11.90
CA ASP A 156 -13.45 12.37 -12.28
C ASP A 156 -14.53 13.46 -12.13
#